data_c3abc7687b5df91da34e4ea7c740bd46
#
_entry.id   c3abc7687b5df91da34e4ea7c740bd46
#
_cell.length_a   1.000
_cell.length_b   1.000
_cell.length_c   1.000
_cell.angle_alpha   90.00
_cell.angle_beta   90.00
_cell.angle_gamma   90.00
#
_symmetry.space_group_name_H-M   'P 1'
#
loop_
_entity.id
_entity.type
_entity.pdbx_description
1 polymer ?
#
loop_
_entity_poly.entity_id
_entity_poly.type
_entity_poly.pdbx_seq_one_letter_code
_entity_poly.pdbx_strand_id
1 'polypeptide(L)'
;MTSGVLVAAGEPLSIKAATHSSRKWAHLAAAATDGLVRLRTSLGRFGEEATLQVDDAELVARSRADLAVLAGITAAPVAVHVQRWGGGLPQYAVGHLDRVRVIDDVVAAVPGLAVAGAALHGVGVPACVGTARLAAERVAAQLTDGRMGAWHASTTPR
;
A
#
# COMPACT_ATOMS: atom_id res chain seq x y z
N MET A 1 24.38 -3.40 -11.34
CA MET A 1 23.48 -2.26 -11.12
C MET A 1 22.16 -2.74 -10.55
N THR A 2 21.68 -2.15 -9.47
CA THR A 2 20.49 -2.55 -8.72
C THR A 2 19.19 -2.06 -9.39
N SER A 3 18.06 -2.68 -9.08
CA SER A 3 16.72 -2.24 -9.54
C SER A 3 16.18 -1.06 -8.72
N GLY A 4 16.87 -0.65 -7.67
CA GLY A 4 16.51 0.46 -6.81
C GLY A 4 17.34 0.51 -5.53
N VAL A 5 17.03 1.49 -4.70
CA VAL A 5 17.69 1.77 -3.42
C VAL A 5 16.63 1.99 -2.35
N LEU A 6 16.87 1.47 -1.16
CA LEU A 6 16.16 1.85 0.07
C LEU A 6 17.10 2.72 0.92
N VAL A 7 16.58 3.82 1.43
CA VAL A 7 17.31 4.75 2.28
C VAL A 7 17.00 4.41 3.74
N ALA A 8 18.05 4.16 4.52
CA ALA A 8 17.90 3.84 5.94
C ALA A 8 17.25 5.00 6.71
N ALA A 9 16.55 4.66 7.78
CA ALA A 9 16.07 5.67 8.71
C ALA A 9 17.26 6.37 9.37
N GLY A 10 17.20 7.70 9.47
CA GLY A 10 18.30 8.50 10.04
C GLY A 10 19.26 9.08 9.00
N GLU A 11 19.22 8.63 7.75
CA GLU A 11 19.97 9.31 6.68
C GLU A 11 19.37 10.68 6.37
N PRO A 12 20.19 11.71 6.10
CA PRO A 12 19.73 13.08 5.86
C PRO A 12 19.14 13.25 4.44
N LEU A 13 18.24 12.35 4.05
CA LEU A 13 17.59 12.33 2.75
C LEU A 13 16.08 12.30 2.91
N SER A 14 15.38 13.06 2.07
CA SER A 14 13.92 13.15 2.06
C SER A 14 13.26 11.90 1.49
N ILE A 15 13.88 11.28 0.48
CA ILE A 15 13.35 10.05 -0.09
C ILE A 15 13.65 8.86 0.81
N LYS A 16 12.70 7.93 0.90
CA LYS A 16 12.89 6.64 1.59
C LYS A 16 13.25 5.50 0.64
N ALA A 17 13.00 5.70 -0.66
CA ALA A 17 13.34 4.73 -1.68
C ALA A 17 13.42 5.39 -3.06
N ALA A 18 14.27 4.84 -3.93
CA ALA A 18 14.26 5.09 -5.36
C ALA A 18 14.15 3.76 -6.11
N THR A 19 13.27 3.68 -7.10
CA THR A 19 13.13 2.52 -7.98
C THR A 19 13.53 2.89 -9.39
N HIS A 20 14.46 2.17 -9.96
CA HIS A 20 14.86 2.29 -11.37
C HIS A 20 13.87 1.50 -12.23
N SER A 21 12.68 2.08 -12.48
CA SER A 21 11.54 1.36 -13.06
C SER A 21 11.84 0.77 -14.43
N SER A 22 12.54 1.49 -15.30
CA SER A 22 12.97 0.97 -16.62
C SER A 22 13.95 -0.18 -16.52
N ARG A 23 14.68 -0.33 -15.41
CA ARG A 23 15.57 -1.49 -15.19
C ARG A 23 14.89 -2.64 -14.50
N LYS A 24 13.91 -2.34 -13.68
CA LYS A 24 13.16 -3.33 -12.91
C LYS A 24 12.16 -4.10 -13.79
N TRP A 25 11.59 -3.43 -14.78
CA TRP A 25 10.48 -3.95 -15.57
C TRP A 25 10.80 -3.88 -17.06
N ALA A 26 10.93 -5.06 -17.70
CA ALA A 26 11.30 -5.17 -19.11
C ALA A 26 10.34 -4.42 -20.06
N HIS A 27 9.02 -4.44 -19.76
CA HIS A 27 8.03 -3.72 -20.57
C HIS A 27 8.20 -2.20 -20.49
N LEU A 28 8.68 -1.65 -19.36
CA LEU A 28 8.97 -0.22 -19.23
C LEU A 28 10.28 0.14 -19.94
N ALA A 29 11.25 -0.77 -19.98
CA ALA A 29 12.45 -0.59 -20.77
C ALA A 29 12.14 -0.61 -22.29
N ALA A 30 11.33 -1.54 -22.73
CA ALA A 30 10.93 -1.66 -24.15
C ALA A 30 10.08 -0.47 -24.63
N ALA A 31 9.28 0.15 -23.73
CA ALA A 31 8.47 1.32 -24.04
C ALA A 31 9.29 2.64 -24.07
N ALA A 32 10.57 2.60 -23.72
CA ALA A 32 11.45 3.76 -23.72
C ALA A 32 12.15 3.92 -25.08
N THR A 33 11.39 4.27 -26.12
CA THR A 33 11.89 4.39 -27.51
C THR A 33 12.89 5.53 -27.69
N ASP A 34 12.87 6.54 -26.79
CA ASP A 34 13.61 7.80 -26.93
C ASP A 34 14.79 7.93 -25.94
N GLY A 35 15.27 6.80 -25.40
CA GLY A 35 16.33 6.83 -24.39
C GLY A 35 15.88 7.35 -23.02
N LEU A 36 14.58 7.53 -22.80
CA LEU A 36 14.02 8.00 -21.54
C LEU A 36 14.10 6.92 -20.45
N VAL A 37 14.56 7.31 -19.28
CA VAL A 37 14.62 6.45 -18.08
C VAL A 37 13.49 6.85 -17.14
N ARG A 38 12.72 5.85 -16.72
CA ARG A 38 11.66 6.02 -15.71
C ARG A 38 12.18 5.66 -14.33
N LEU A 39 12.10 6.64 -13.44
CA LEU A 39 12.44 6.49 -12.02
C LEU A 39 11.19 6.74 -11.18
N ARG A 40 11.12 6.12 -10.02
CA ARG A 40 10.13 6.41 -8.99
C ARG A 40 10.83 6.65 -7.68
N THR A 41 10.59 7.79 -7.05
CA THR A 41 10.99 8.08 -5.68
C THR A 41 9.79 7.92 -4.74
N SER A 42 10.05 7.63 -3.49
CA SER A 42 9.02 7.55 -2.44
C SER A 42 9.45 8.41 -1.27
N LEU A 43 8.57 9.32 -0.84
CA LEU A 43 8.77 10.23 0.28
C LEU A 43 7.74 9.95 1.39
N GLY A 44 7.99 10.50 2.57
CA GLY A 44 7.14 10.34 3.74
C GLY A 44 7.33 8.99 4.43
N ARG A 45 7.74 9.04 5.69
CA ARG A 45 7.80 7.90 6.61
C ARG A 45 6.65 8.00 7.60
N PHE A 46 6.42 6.95 8.35
CA PHE A 46 5.50 6.97 9.48
C PHE A 46 5.96 8.05 10.48
N GLY A 47 5.03 8.93 10.88
CA GLY A 47 5.33 10.08 11.73
C GLY A 47 5.86 11.32 11.00
N GLU A 48 5.99 11.28 9.66
CA GLU A 48 6.46 12.39 8.82
C GLU A 48 5.35 12.92 7.89
N GLU A 49 4.11 12.96 8.36
CA GLU A 49 2.94 13.34 7.55
C GLU A 49 3.08 14.75 6.95
N ALA A 50 3.75 15.66 7.66
CA ALA A 50 4.01 17.02 7.19
C ALA A 50 4.79 17.05 5.84
N THR A 51 5.64 16.07 5.61
CA THR A 51 6.37 15.93 4.33
C THR A 51 5.43 15.82 3.12
N LEU A 52 4.25 15.24 3.31
CA LEU A 52 3.28 15.05 2.23
C LEU A 52 2.36 16.27 2.02
N GLN A 53 2.46 17.30 2.87
CA GLN A 53 1.63 18.50 2.80
C GLN A 53 2.25 19.62 1.94
N VAL A 54 3.54 19.52 1.60
CA VAL A 54 4.19 20.48 0.72
C VAL A 54 3.69 20.33 -0.72
N ASP A 55 3.88 21.34 -1.55
CA ASP A 55 3.46 21.29 -2.95
C ASP A 55 4.27 20.29 -3.80
N ASP A 56 3.79 20.01 -5.01
CA ASP A 56 4.41 19.03 -5.89
C ASP A 56 5.81 19.47 -6.33
N ALA A 57 6.01 20.76 -6.56
CA ALA A 57 7.30 21.31 -7.00
C ALA A 57 8.37 21.07 -5.93
N GLU A 58 8.02 21.25 -4.66
CA GLU A 58 8.92 21.00 -3.54
C GLU A 58 9.25 19.50 -3.40
N LEU A 59 8.26 18.61 -3.53
CA LEU A 59 8.51 17.15 -3.51
C LEU A 59 9.44 16.71 -4.65
N VAL A 60 9.27 17.30 -5.83
CA VAL A 60 10.14 17.05 -6.98
C VAL A 60 11.54 17.59 -6.73
N ALA A 61 11.68 18.79 -6.17
CA ALA A 61 12.97 19.40 -5.86
C ALA A 61 13.76 18.53 -4.85
N ARG A 62 13.13 18.10 -3.77
CA ARG A 62 13.72 17.18 -2.78
C ARG A 62 14.16 15.86 -3.43
N SER A 63 13.30 15.26 -4.23
CA SER A 63 13.62 14.01 -4.93
C SER A 63 14.82 14.16 -5.85
N ARG A 64 14.94 15.28 -6.57
CA ARG A 64 16.08 15.56 -7.45
C ARG A 64 17.38 15.74 -6.68
N ALA A 65 17.33 16.51 -5.59
CA ALA A 65 18.51 16.71 -4.74
C ALA A 65 19.04 15.38 -4.21
N ASP A 66 18.15 14.53 -3.70
CA ASP A 66 18.50 13.22 -3.15
C ASP A 66 19.00 12.25 -4.23
N LEU A 67 18.42 12.25 -5.43
CA LEU A 67 18.89 11.43 -6.55
C LEU A 67 20.28 11.85 -7.02
N ALA A 68 20.62 13.13 -6.96
CA ALA A 68 21.96 13.62 -7.26
C ALA A 68 22.98 13.04 -6.26
N VAL A 69 22.66 13.01 -4.96
CA VAL A 69 23.51 12.45 -3.91
C VAL A 69 23.62 10.93 -4.03
N LEU A 70 22.50 10.23 -4.19
CA LEU A 70 22.44 8.76 -4.14
C LEU A 70 22.99 8.09 -5.41
N ALA A 71 22.82 8.69 -6.55
CA ALA A 71 23.04 8.05 -7.84
C ALA A 71 23.74 8.95 -8.89
N GLY A 72 24.15 10.17 -8.52
CA GLY A 72 24.74 11.12 -9.45
C GLY A 72 23.80 11.59 -10.56
N ILE A 73 22.48 11.47 -10.36
CA ILE A 73 21.48 11.86 -11.36
C ILE A 73 21.17 13.34 -11.19
N THR A 74 21.78 14.16 -12.03
CA THR A 74 21.64 15.63 -12.01
C THR A 74 20.77 16.17 -13.14
N ALA A 75 20.47 15.37 -14.16
CA ALA A 75 19.66 15.77 -15.28
C ALA A 75 18.26 16.21 -14.85
N ALA A 76 17.72 17.23 -15.49
CA ALA A 76 16.35 17.66 -15.28
C ALA A 76 15.40 16.61 -15.84
N PRO A 77 14.29 16.28 -15.13
CA PRO A 77 13.28 15.39 -15.67
C PRO A 77 12.54 16.05 -16.83
N VAL A 78 12.22 15.29 -17.87
CA VAL A 78 11.41 15.76 -19.00
C VAL A 78 9.91 15.75 -18.67
N ALA A 79 9.50 14.93 -17.71
CA ALA A 79 8.14 14.89 -17.16
C ALA A 79 8.17 14.40 -15.73
N VAL A 80 7.21 14.85 -14.94
CA VAL A 80 7.03 14.43 -13.55
C VAL A 80 5.56 14.14 -13.28
N HIS A 81 5.31 13.19 -12.36
CA HIS A 81 3.99 12.90 -11.83
C HIS A 81 4.12 12.69 -10.33
N VAL A 82 3.29 13.37 -9.56
CA VAL A 82 3.22 13.21 -8.10
C VAL A 82 1.89 12.58 -7.73
N GLN A 83 1.96 11.44 -7.05
CA GLN A 83 0.80 10.75 -6.50
C GLN A 83 0.93 10.68 -4.98
N ARG A 84 -0.04 11.23 -4.27
CA ARG A 84 -0.12 11.14 -2.81
C ARG A 84 -1.01 9.98 -2.40
N TRP A 85 -0.49 9.17 -1.48
CA TRP A 85 -1.19 8.02 -0.90
C TRP A 85 -1.34 8.24 0.61
N GLY A 86 -2.05 9.31 0.99
CA GLY A 86 -2.31 9.59 2.40
C GLY A 86 -3.08 8.44 3.05
N GLY A 87 -2.52 7.85 4.12
CA GLY A 87 -3.12 6.70 4.80
C GLY A 87 -3.26 5.43 3.95
N GLY A 88 -2.62 5.37 2.79
CA GLY A 88 -2.81 4.28 1.82
C GLY A 88 -2.22 2.92 2.22
N LEU A 89 -1.33 2.90 3.22
CA LEU A 89 -0.74 1.66 3.73
C LEU A 89 -1.03 1.52 5.22
N PRO A 90 -1.78 0.48 5.65
CA PRO A 90 -2.03 0.22 7.06
C PRO A 90 -0.73 0.05 7.85
N GLN A 91 -0.69 0.65 9.04
CA GLN A 91 0.45 0.56 9.96
C GLN A 91 0.13 -0.42 11.09
N TYR A 92 0.89 -1.49 11.17
CA TYR A 92 0.72 -2.52 12.20
C TYR A 92 1.47 -2.13 13.46
N ALA A 93 0.81 -1.37 14.33
CA ALA A 93 1.35 -1.00 15.62
C ALA A 93 1.38 -2.18 16.60
N VAL A 94 2.09 -2.02 17.73
CA VAL A 94 2.09 -3.00 18.82
C VAL A 94 0.65 -3.34 19.23
N GLY A 95 0.35 -4.62 19.44
CA GLY A 95 -0.99 -5.13 19.74
C GLY A 95 -1.90 -5.29 18.51
N HIS A 96 -1.37 -5.16 17.28
CA HIS A 96 -2.16 -5.31 16.06
C HIS A 96 -2.83 -6.68 15.98
N LEU A 97 -2.11 -7.77 16.22
CA LEU A 97 -2.65 -9.12 16.12
C LEU A 97 -3.77 -9.37 17.15
N ASP A 98 -3.69 -8.78 18.33
CA ASP A 98 -4.74 -8.90 19.34
C ASP A 98 -6.01 -8.16 18.90
N ARG A 99 -5.86 -6.96 18.32
CA ARG A 99 -7.01 -6.25 17.73
C ARG A 99 -7.65 -7.04 16.59
N VAL A 100 -6.84 -7.62 15.71
CA VAL A 100 -7.35 -8.42 14.57
C VAL A 100 -8.10 -9.63 15.09
N ARG A 101 -7.57 -10.32 16.12
CA ARG A 101 -8.26 -11.46 16.74
C ARG A 101 -9.65 -11.06 17.29
N VAL A 102 -9.74 -9.93 17.99
CA VAL A 102 -11.03 -9.40 18.47
C VAL A 102 -11.98 -9.10 17.31
N ILE A 103 -11.49 -8.52 16.22
CA ILE A 103 -12.30 -8.25 15.02
C ILE A 103 -12.80 -9.56 14.42
N ASP A 104 -11.93 -10.57 14.28
CA ASP A 104 -12.28 -11.88 13.73
C ASP A 104 -13.33 -12.57 14.57
N ASP A 105 -13.22 -12.52 15.91
CA ASP A 105 -14.19 -13.11 16.85
C ASP A 105 -15.57 -12.43 16.75
N VAL A 106 -15.62 -11.10 16.72
CA VAL A 106 -16.87 -10.33 16.58
C VAL A 106 -17.52 -10.59 15.21
N VAL A 107 -16.74 -10.54 14.14
CA VAL A 107 -17.23 -10.85 12.78
C VAL A 107 -17.69 -12.30 12.69
N ALA A 108 -17.03 -13.22 13.42
CA ALA A 108 -17.42 -14.61 13.46
C ALA A 108 -18.83 -14.84 14.03
N ALA A 109 -19.27 -13.99 14.92
CA ALA A 109 -20.58 -14.07 15.54
C ALA A 109 -21.72 -13.52 14.63
N VAL A 110 -21.41 -12.81 13.55
CA VAL A 110 -22.39 -12.22 12.66
C VAL A 110 -22.57 -13.08 11.40
N PRO A 111 -23.74 -13.72 11.21
CA PRO A 111 -24.02 -14.50 10.01
C PRO A 111 -24.00 -13.62 8.75
N GLY A 112 -23.42 -14.14 7.66
CA GLY A 112 -23.35 -13.46 6.38
C GLY A 112 -22.30 -12.33 6.29
N LEU A 113 -21.54 -12.10 7.37
CA LEU A 113 -20.48 -11.09 7.40
C LEU A 113 -19.09 -11.75 7.38
N ALA A 114 -18.22 -11.22 6.54
CA ALA A 114 -16.79 -11.49 6.59
C ALA A 114 -16.00 -10.22 6.26
N VAL A 115 -14.77 -10.14 6.71
CA VAL A 115 -13.86 -9.02 6.45
C VAL A 115 -12.58 -9.53 5.79
N ALA A 116 -12.01 -8.71 4.92
CA ALA A 116 -10.77 -9.01 4.24
C ALA A 116 -10.00 -7.73 3.92
N GLY A 117 -8.72 -7.87 3.63
CA GLY A 117 -7.91 -6.76 3.11
C GLY A 117 -6.66 -6.46 3.92
N ALA A 118 -5.97 -5.44 3.44
CA ALA A 118 -4.63 -5.07 3.91
C ALA A 118 -4.54 -4.69 5.39
N ALA A 119 -5.65 -4.28 6.01
CA ALA A 119 -5.67 -3.85 7.41
C ALA A 119 -5.62 -5.01 8.42
N LEU A 120 -5.71 -6.26 8.00
CA LEU A 120 -5.85 -7.42 8.87
C LEU A 120 -4.56 -8.27 8.96
N HIS A 121 -4.34 -9.13 7.96
CA HIS A 121 -3.34 -10.19 8.02
C HIS A 121 -2.19 -10.03 7.02
N GLY A 122 -1.94 -8.85 6.51
CA GLY A 122 -0.84 -8.54 5.60
C GLY A 122 -1.20 -7.53 4.51
N VAL A 123 -0.27 -6.62 4.24
CA VAL A 123 -0.46 -5.50 3.29
C VAL A 123 -0.13 -5.87 1.84
N GLY A 124 0.49 -7.02 1.61
CA GLY A 124 0.85 -7.48 0.25
C GLY A 124 -0.36 -7.96 -0.55
N VAL A 125 -0.34 -7.80 -1.88
CA VAL A 125 -1.40 -8.28 -2.77
C VAL A 125 -1.72 -9.76 -2.54
N PRO A 126 -0.74 -10.69 -2.42
CA PRO A 126 -1.05 -12.09 -2.13
C PRO A 126 -1.78 -12.30 -0.80
N ALA A 127 -1.42 -11.56 0.24
CA ALA A 127 -2.08 -11.62 1.54
C ALA A 127 -3.54 -11.13 1.45
N CYS A 128 -3.77 -10.01 0.75
CA CYS A 128 -5.12 -9.49 0.53
C CYS A 128 -5.99 -10.47 -0.27
N VAL A 129 -5.44 -11.10 -1.30
CA VAL A 129 -6.16 -12.13 -2.08
C VAL A 129 -6.48 -13.35 -1.19
N GLY A 130 -5.53 -13.77 -0.35
CA GLY A 130 -5.74 -14.87 0.60
C GLY A 130 -6.89 -14.59 1.56
N THR A 131 -6.89 -13.43 2.21
CA THR A 131 -7.97 -13.03 3.13
C THR A 131 -9.32 -12.89 2.42
N ALA A 132 -9.33 -12.38 1.18
CA ALA A 132 -10.55 -12.24 0.39
C ALA A 132 -11.16 -13.60 0.03
N ARG A 133 -10.34 -14.59 -0.33
CA ARG A 133 -10.81 -15.96 -0.59
C ARG A 133 -11.43 -16.59 0.65
N LEU A 134 -10.76 -16.54 1.79
CA LEU A 134 -11.28 -17.07 3.06
C LEU A 134 -12.60 -16.38 3.46
N ALA A 135 -12.69 -15.07 3.27
CA ALA A 135 -13.92 -14.33 3.53
C ALA A 135 -15.09 -14.78 2.63
N ALA A 136 -14.82 -14.95 1.33
CA ALA A 136 -15.82 -15.43 0.38
C ALA A 136 -16.27 -16.86 0.67
N GLU A 137 -15.33 -17.77 0.94
CA GLU A 137 -15.63 -19.16 1.31
C GLU A 137 -16.49 -19.24 2.55
N ARG A 138 -16.20 -18.42 3.56
CA ARG A 138 -16.97 -18.36 4.80
C ARG A 138 -18.41 -17.91 4.56
N VAL A 139 -18.63 -16.82 3.80
CA VAL A 139 -19.98 -16.34 3.51
C VAL A 139 -20.73 -17.36 2.65
N ALA A 140 -20.08 -17.97 1.65
CA ALA A 140 -20.70 -19.01 0.82
C ALA A 140 -21.16 -20.23 1.67
N ALA A 141 -20.31 -20.69 2.60
CA ALA A 141 -20.68 -21.79 3.50
C ALA A 141 -21.90 -21.44 4.37
N GLN A 142 -21.97 -20.22 4.90
CA GLN A 142 -23.11 -19.77 5.71
C GLN A 142 -24.42 -19.67 4.91
N LEU A 143 -24.33 -19.31 3.62
CA LEU A 143 -25.47 -19.30 2.70
C LEU A 143 -26.01 -20.73 2.48
N THR A 144 -25.10 -21.69 2.29
CA THR A 144 -25.45 -23.10 2.05
C THR A 144 -26.07 -23.77 3.29
N ASP A 145 -25.56 -23.40 4.47
CA ASP A 145 -26.05 -23.94 5.76
C ASP A 145 -27.38 -23.31 6.24
N GLY A 146 -28.00 -22.43 5.46
CA GLY A 146 -29.26 -21.78 5.77
C GLY A 146 -29.23 -20.78 6.95
N ARG A 147 -28.04 -20.49 7.50
CA ARG A 147 -27.86 -19.60 8.65
C ARG A 147 -28.28 -18.15 8.39
N MET A 148 -28.29 -17.70 7.13
CA MET A 148 -28.78 -16.36 6.75
C MET A 148 -30.31 -16.24 6.82
N GLY A 149 -31.07 -17.31 6.65
CA GLY A 149 -32.53 -17.30 6.78
C GLY A 149 -33.03 -16.96 8.18
N ALA A 150 -32.27 -17.28 9.23
CA ALA A 150 -32.64 -17.01 10.60
C ALA A 150 -32.51 -15.53 11.01
N TRP A 151 -31.69 -14.75 10.32
CA TRP A 151 -31.49 -13.34 10.67
C TRP A 151 -32.63 -12.42 10.24
N HIS A 152 -33.32 -12.74 9.14
CA HIS A 152 -34.49 -11.97 8.66
C HIS A 152 -35.74 -12.16 9.54
N ALA A 153 -35.77 -13.24 10.34
CA ALA A 153 -36.94 -13.51 11.20
C ALA A 153 -36.91 -12.73 12.53
N SER A 154 -35.75 -12.19 12.94
CA SER A 154 -35.61 -11.51 14.25
C SER A 154 -35.63 -9.98 14.20
N THR A 155 -35.72 -9.37 13.01
CA THR A 155 -35.71 -7.91 12.81
C THR A 155 -37.07 -7.33 12.47
N THR A 156 -38.20 -7.88 12.95
CA THR A 156 -39.50 -7.19 12.90
C THR A 156 -39.50 -6.11 13.98
N PRO A 157 -39.53 -4.82 13.66
CA PRO A 157 -39.66 -3.77 14.67
C PRO A 157 -41.01 -3.87 15.36
N ARG A 158 -40.98 -3.78 16.67
CA ARG A 158 -42.20 -3.53 17.47
C ARG A 158 -42.61 -2.06 17.34
#